data_51536962b1d165394f6bdf23662b67e8
#
_entry.id   51536962b1d165394f6bdf23662b67e8
#
_cell.length_a   1.000
_cell.length_b   1.000
_cell.length_c   1.000
_cell.angle_alpha   90.00
_cell.angle_beta   90.00
_cell.angle_gamma   90.00
#
_symmetry.space_group_name_H-M   'P 1'
#
loop_
_entity.id
_entity.type
_entity.pdbx_description
1 polymer ?
#
loop_
_entity_poly.entity_id
_entity_poly.type
_entity_poly.pdbx_seq_one_letter_code
_entity_poly.pdbx_strand_id
1 'polypeptide(L)'
;MPIIGGAVLLLQISVIIHAMKTGRPYYWIFIIMAFPVIGCLVYAIVELLPGSRSERGLKKFGSDIAKAMNPDRDMRRHAEELAICGSVENKLKLAHECVERGMFDDAIRLYESAREGQYVNAPDLLYGLARARFFNGQHATARGLLQLLQTEAPKHYPQEVALMSARAAAKSGDRVAALQEIAALLNDFVGLEARYRYAELLYEDGQVARARSELERVVDHAKRFRVGAEEREWAKLARQGLAMLGNPA
;
A
#
# COMPACT_ATOMS: atom_id res chain seq x y z
N MET A 1 44.38 3.44 -4.30
CA MET A 1 43.68 2.37 -3.56
C MET A 1 43.96 2.33 -2.06
N PRO A 2 45.13 2.72 -1.46
CA PRO A 2 45.34 2.65 0.00
C PRO A 2 44.55 3.67 0.82
N ILE A 3 44.16 4.83 0.25
CA ILE A 3 43.48 5.92 0.97
C ILE A 3 42.07 5.56 1.36
N ILE A 4 41.33 4.84 0.50
CA ILE A 4 39.96 4.41 0.77
C ILE A 4 39.91 3.35 1.90
N GLY A 5 40.89 2.41 1.92
CA GLY A 5 41.01 1.41 2.99
C GLY A 5 41.32 2.04 4.34
N GLY A 6 42.16 3.06 4.39
CA GLY A 6 42.48 3.81 5.60
C GLY A 6 41.26 4.57 6.15
N ALA A 7 40.49 5.22 5.29
CA ALA A 7 39.26 5.94 5.69
C ALA A 7 38.20 4.99 6.25
N VAL A 8 38.01 3.81 5.65
CA VAL A 8 37.08 2.79 6.14
C VAL A 8 37.50 2.25 7.52
N LEU A 9 38.80 2.02 7.72
CA LEU A 9 39.35 1.57 9.01
C LEU A 9 39.16 2.60 10.12
N LEU A 10 39.39 3.89 9.83
CA LEU A 10 39.17 4.98 10.78
C LEU A 10 37.69 5.11 11.14
N LEU A 11 36.78 4.98 10.16
CA LEU A 11 35.33 4.97 10.38
C LEU A 11 34.94 3.78 11.29
N GLN A 12 35.43 2.57 11.01
CA GLN A 12 35.16 1.39 11.84
C GLN A 12 35.60 1.59 13.30
N ILE A 13 36.84 2.06 13.52
CA ILE A 13 37.35 2.29 14.86
C ILE A 13 36.49 3.34 15.61
N SER A 14 36.14 4.42 14.93
CA SER A 14 35.26 5.45 15.51
C SER A 14 33.91 4.91 15.96
N VAL A 15 33.26 4.09 15.11
CA VAL A 15 31.95 3.48 15.41
C VAL A 15 32.07 2.45 16.53
N ILE A 16 33.13 1.64 16.59
CA ILE A 16 33.39 0.69 17.68
C ILE A 16 33.58 1.42 19.01
N ILE A 17 34.39 2.49 19.02
CA ILE A 17 34.61 3.30 20.23
C ILE A 17 33.28 3.94 20.72
N HIS A 18 32.44 4.40 19.78
CA HIS A 18 31.12 4.93 20.10
C HIS A 18 30.21 3.85 20.71
N ALA A 19 30.16 2.65 20.14
CA ALA A 19 29.38 1.53 20.63
C ALA A 19 29.82 1.11 22.05
N MET A 20 31.14 1.09 22.32
CA MET A 20 31.67 0.78 23.64
C MET A 20 31.35 1.86 24.68
N LYS A 21 31.46 3.15 24.33
CA LYS A 21 31.16 4.27 25.23
C LYS A 21 29.66 4.39 25.56
N THR A 22 28.79 3.97 24.67
CA THR A 22 27.34 4.02 24.86
C THR A 22 26.75 2.77 25.52
N GLY A 23 27.61 1.82 25.95
CA GLY A 23 27.18 0.59 26.68
C GLY A 23 26.35 -0.37 25.84
N ARG A 24 26.52 -0.36 24.54
CA ARG A 24 25.75 -1.20 23.65
C ARG A 24 26.20 -2.66 23.67
N PRO A 25 25.32 -3.65 23.34
CA PRO A 25 25.65 -5.06 23.35
C PRO A 25 26.85 -5.41 22.46
N TYR A 26 27.73 -6.26 22.92
CA TYR A 26 28.98 -6.65 22.25
C TYR A 26 28.82 -7.24 20.85
N TYR A 27 27.64 -7.78 20.50
CA TYR A 27 27.42 -8.31 19.15
C TYR A 27 27.57 -7.25 18.05
N TRP A 28 27.38 -5.95 18.34
CA TRP A 28 27.62 -4.88 17.40
C TRP A 28 29.08 -4.82 16.93
N ILE A 29 30.02 -5.10 17.82
CA ILE A 29 31.46 -5.10 17.49
C ILE A 29 31.76 -6.18 16.44
N PHE A 30 31.13 -7.37 16.59
CA PHE A 30 31.29 -8.45 15.61
C PHE A 30 30.69 -8.11 14.25
N ILE A 31 29.52 -7.48 14.22
CA ILE A 31 28.85 -7.08 12.96
C ILE A 31 29.68 -6.02 12.23
N ILE A 32 30.19 -5.01 12.94
CA ILE A 32 31.02 -3.94 12.37
C ILE A 32 32.37 -4.51 11.88
N MET A 33 32.93 -5.48 12.58
CA MET A 33 34.19 -6.12 12.22
C MET A 33 34.06 -7.05 11.01
N ALA A 34 32.96 -7.84 10.94
CA ALA A 34 32.70 -8.76 9.84
C ALA A 34 32.36 -8.05 8.51
N PHE A 35 31.66 -6.90 8.61
CA PHE A 35 31.18 -6.15 7.45
C PHE A 35 31.51 -4.65 7.60
N PRO A 36 32.73 -4.21 7.22
CA PRO A 36 33.26 -2.88 7.53
C PRO A 36 32.36 -1.71 7.13
N VAL A 37 31.85 -1.72 5.91
CA VAL A 37 31.02 -0.62 5.38
C VAL A 37 29.55 -0.81 5.76
N ILE A 38 29.03 -2.02 5.53
CA ILE A 38 27.61 -2.35 5.78
C ILE A 38 27.33 -2.34 7.29
N GLY A 39 28.23 -2.88 8.12
CA GLY A 39 28.08 -2.90 9.57
C GLY A 39 28.05 -1.51 10.19
N CYS A 40 28.93 -0.60 9.73
CA CYS A 40 28.91 0.81 10.16
C CYS A 40 27.63 1.51 9.73
N LEU A 41 27.13 1.26 8.52
CA LEU A 41 25.91 1.87 7.99
C LEU A 41 24.67 1.38 8.74
N VAL A 42 24.58 0.07 9.00
CA VAL A 42 23.49 -0.52 9.79
C VAL A 42 23.51 0.01 11.22
N TYR A 43 24.69 0.09 11.85
CA TYR A 43 24.85 0.67 13.18
C TYR A 43 24.38 2.13 13.22
N ALA A 44 24.79 2.93 12.23
CA ALA A 44 24.42 4.34 12.14
C ALA A 44 22.88 4.51 11.98
N ILE A 45 22.24 3.68 11.17
CA ILE A 45 20.80 3.72 10.96
C ILE A 45 20.03 3.30 12.23
N VAL A 46 20.50 2.26 12.90
CA VAL A 46 19.81 1.68 14.06
C VAL A 46 19.99 2.52 15.33
N GLU A 47 21.21 3.02 15.57
CA GLU A 47 21.60 3.61 16.85
C GLU A 47 21.73 5.14 16.85
N LEU A 48 22.11 5.75 15.72
CA LEU A 48 22.22 7.21 15.63
C LEU A 48 20.93 7.91 15.20
N LEU A 49 19.93 7.17 14.68
CA LEU A 49 18.60 7.69 14.38
C LEU A 49 17.59 7.22 15.46
N PRO A 50 17.65 7.75 16.69
CA PRO A 50 16.74 7.35 17.75
C PRO A 50 15.33 7.87 17.47
N GLY A 51 14.38 6.96 17.37
CA GLY A 51 12.98 7.27 17.30
C GLY A 51 12.16 6.07 16.80
N SER A 52 11.02 5.82 17.42
CA SER A 52 10.08 4.73 17.18
C SER A 52 9.67 4.48 15.71
N ARG A 53 10.09 5.35 14.79
CA ARG A 53 9.93 5.21 13.33
C ARG A 53 10.98 4.30 12.67
N SER A 54 12.17 4.17 13.27
CA SER A 54 13.28 3.37 12.75
C SER A 54 12.98 1.86 12.84
N GLU A 55 12.44 1.38 13.95
CA GLU A 55 12.14 -0.05 14.11
C GLU A 55 11.04 -0.55 13.17
N ARG A 56 9.98 0.26 12.96
CA ARG A 56 8.92 -0.08 12.00
C ARG A 56 9.44 -0.04 10.56
N GLY A 57 10.29 0.94 10.23
CA GLY A 57 10.93 1.05 8.93
C GLY A 57 11.88 -0.10 8.63
N LEU A 58 12.71 -0.51 9.61
CA LEU A 58 13.62 -1.64 9.49
C LEU A 58 12.88 -2.99 9.41
N LYS A 59 11.83 -3.19 10.21
CA LYS A 59 10.99 -4.39 10.12
C LYS A 59 10.29 -4.45 8.75
N LYS A 60 9.76 -3.34 8.26
CA LYS A 60 9.15 -3.26 6.93
C LYS A 60 10.18 -3.52 5.83
N PHE A 61 11.35 -2.87 5.88
CA PHE A 61 12.43 -3.08 4.93
C PHE A 61 12.95 -4.53 4.94
N GLY A 62 13.14 -5.12 6.13
CA GLY A 62 13.49 -6.54 6.27
C GLY A 62 12.41 -7.48 5.70
N SER A 63 11.13 -7.17 5.93
CA SER A 63 10.02 -7.94 5.38
C SER A 63 9.93 -7.80 3.86
N ASP A 64 10.16 -6.60 3.33
CA ASP A 64 10.13 -6.33 1.89
C ASP A 64 11.27 -7.03 1.15
N ILE A 65 12.48 -7.06 1.74
CA ILE A 65 13.60 -7.86 1.23
C ILE A 65 13.29 -9.36 1.30
N ALA A 66 12.75 -9.85 2.42
CA ALA A 66 12.39 -11.25 2.57
C ALA A 66 11.30 -11.69 1.57
N LYS A 67 10.31 -10.83 1.31
CA LYS A 67 9.31 -11.04 0.26
C LYS A 67 9.93 -11.04 -1.15
N ALA A 68 10.86 -10.12 -1.41
CA ALA A 68 11.56 -10.06 -2.70
C ALA A 68 12.45 -11.28 -2.95
N MET A 69 13.06 -11.85 -1.89
CA MET A 69 13.91 -13.04 -1.99
C MET A 69 13.12 -14.35 -2.11
N ASN A 70 11.93 -14.42 -1.56
CA ASN A 70 11.06 -15.60 -1.66
C ASN A 70 9.58 -15.17 -1.75
N PRO A 71 9.16 -14.69 -2.91
CA PRO A 71 7.80 -14.16 -3.12
C PRO A 71 6.72 -15.20 -2.83
N ASP A 72 6.99 -16.48 -3.03
CA ASP A 72 6.00 -17.56 -2.87
C ASP A 72 5.86 -18.09 -1.43
N ARG A 73 6.65 -17.58 -0.50
CA ARG A 73 6.67 -18.09 0.89
C ARG A 73 5.31 -17.94 1.57
N ASP A 74 4.72 -16.76 1.48
CA ASP A 74 3.45 -16.49 2.15
C ASP A 74 2.30 -17.26 1.50
N MET A 75 2.30 -17.33 0.16
CA MET A 75 1.34 -18.16 -0.59
C MET A 75 1.41 -19.64 -0.17
N ARG A 76 2.61 -20.23 -0.14
CA ARG A 76 2.80 -21.62 0.28
C ARG A 76 2.33 -21.86 1.70
N ARG A 77 2.71 -20.97 2.64
CA ARG A 77 2.28 -21.07 4.03
C ARG A 77 0.77 -21.04 4.16
N HIS A 78 0.09 -20.10 3.51
CA HIS A 78 -1.37 -20.01 3.58
C HIS A 78 -2.07 -21.19 2.88
N ALA A 79 -1.49 -21.73 1.82
CA ALA A 79 -1.98 -22.95 1.18
C ALA A 79 -1.82 -24.17 2.10
N GLU A 80 -0.69 -24.30 2.81
CA GLU A 80 -0.46 -25.35 3.80
C GLU A 80 -1.41 -25.21 5.01
N GLU A 81 -1.59 -24.00 5.53
CA GLU A 81 -2.54 -23.73 6.62
C GLU A 81 -3.97 -24.11 6.21
N LEU A 82 -4.37 -23.79 4.97
CA LEU A 82 -5.67 -24.19 4.43
C LEU A 82 -5.80 -25.71 4.27
N ALA A 83 -4.75 -26.40 3.82
CA ALA A 83 -4.73 -27.86 3.67
C ALA A 83 -4.86 -28.58 5.03
N ILE A 84 -4.27 -28.01 6.09
CA ILE A 84 -4.35 -28.54 7.45
C ILE A 84 -5.73 -28.28 8.07
N CYS A 85 -6.22 -27.05 7.91
CA CYS A 85 -7.50 -26.62 8.46
C CYS A 85 -8.23 -25.72 7.42
N GLY A 86 -9.31 -26.26 6.86
CA GLY A 86 -10.16 -25.56 5.87
C GLY A 86 -11.04 -24.44 6.46
N SER A 87 -10.57 -23.75 7.52
CA SER A 87 -11.32 -22.69 8.17
C SER A 87 -11.57 -21.49 7.24
N VAL A 88 -12.64 -20.74 7.52
CA VAL A 88 -12.96 -19.49 6.82
C VAL A 88 -11.79 -18.52 6.89
N GLU A 89 -11.14 -18.41 8.06
CA GLU A 89 -10.00 -17.51 8.24
C GLU A 89 -8.82 -17.86 7.31
N ASN A 90 -8.48 -19.14 7.18
CA ASN A 90 -7.40 -19.59 6.30
C ASN A 90 -7.76 -19.39 4.81
N LYS A 91 -9.03 -19.60 4.44
CA LYS A 91 -9.54 -19.27 3.10
C LYS A 91 -9.38 -17.78 2.80
N LEU A 92 -9.72 -16.89 3.75
CA LEU A 92 -9.59 -15.44 3.59
C LEU A 92 -8.13 -15.00 3.47
N LYS A 93 -7.21 -15.55 4.26
CA LYS A 93 -5.78 -15.24 4.18
C LYS A 93 -5.21 -15.60 2.81
N LEU A 94 -5.51 -16.80 2.33
CA LEU A 94 -5.05 -17.25 1.00
C LEU A 94 -5.69 -16.43 -0.12
N ALA A 95 -6.98 -16.14 -0.02
CA ALA A 95 -7.69 -15.31 -1.00
C ALA A 95 -7.09 -13.90 -1.09
N HIS A 96 -6.75 -13.29 0.06
CA HIS A 96 -6.08 -11.99 0.09
C HIS A 96 -4.72 -12.04 -0.63
N GLU A 97 -3.90 -13.05 -0.35
CA GLU A 97 -2.61 -13.23 -1.02
C GLU A 97 -2.77 -13.44 -2.54
N CYS A 98 -3.83 -14.15 -2.97
CA CYS A 98 -4.17 -14.30 -4.37
C CYS A 98 -4.50 -12.95 -5.03
N VAL A 99 -5.26 -12.07 -4.34
CA VAL A 99 -5.54 -10.71 -4.86
C VAL A 99 -4.27 -9.90 -5.03
N GLU A 100 -3.37 -9.90 -4.03
CA GLU A 100 -2.10 -9.15 -4.08
C GLU A 100 -1.18 -9.63 -5.23
N ARG A 101 -1.36 -10.87 -5.69
CA ARG A 101 -0.61 -11.47 -6.81
C ARG A 101 -1.31 -11.40 -8.15
N GLY A 102 -2.49 -10.80 -8.22
CA GLY A 102 -3.27 -10.73 -9.44
C GLY A 102 -3.94 -12.05 -9.85
N MET A 103 -3.99 -13.05 -8.96
CA MET A 103 -4.68 -14.33 -9.15
C MET A 103 -6.16 -14.19 -8.80
N PHE A 104 -6.87 -13.32 -9.54
CA PHE A 104 -8.21 -12.88 -9.16
C PHE A 104 -9.26 -14.00 -9.21
N ASP A 105 -9.17 -14.91 -10.17
CA ASP A 105 -10.10 -16.05 -10.27
C ASP A 105 -9.98 -16.99 -9.08
N ASP A 106 -8.74 -17.26 -8.63
CA ASP A 106 -8.50 -18.10 -7.45
C ASP A 106 -9.00 -17.41 -6.19
N ALA A 107 -8.74 -16.10 -6.06
CA ALA A 107 -9.24 -15.30 -4.95
C ALA A 107 -10.77 -15.32 -4.88
N ILE A 108 -11.46 -15.12 -6.01
CA ILE A 108 -12.93 -15.17 -6.08
C ILE A 108 -13.43 -16.53 -5.61
N ARG A 109 -12.86 -17.64 -6.12
CA ARG A 109 -13.26 -18.98 -5.70
C ARG A 109 -13.10 -19.21 -4.19
N LEU A 110 -11.99 -18.76 -3.63
CA LEU A 110 -11.72 -18.88 -2.19
C LEU A 110 -12.69 -18.07 -1.35
N TYR A 111 -12.93 -16.78 -1.72
CA TYR A 111 -13.91 -15.95 -1.03
C TYR A 111 -15.32 -16.51 -1.13
N GLU A 112 -15.74 -16.98 -2.30
CA GLU A 112 -17.05 -17.59 -2.48
C GLU A 112 -17.20 -18.88 -1.66
N SER A 113 -16.16 -19.72 -1.59
CA SER A 113 -16.16 -20.91 -0.75
C SER A 113 -16.18 -20.62 0.75
N ALA A 114 -15.81 -19.40 1.14
CA ALA A 114 -15.83 -18.94 2.53
C ALA A 114 -17.19 -18.30 2.92
N ARG A 115 -18.08 -17.99 1.95
CA ARG A 115 -19.40 -17.40 2.17
C ARG A 115 -20.42 -18.43 2.63
N GLU A 116 -20.22 -18.99 3.81
CA GLU A 116 -21.08 -20.03 4.38
C GLU A 116 -21.58 -19.64 5.77
N GLY A 117 -22.79 -20.05 6.13
CA GLY A 117 -23.37 -19.86 7.44
C GLY A 117 -23.35 -18.39 7.89
N GLN A 118 -22.77 -18.13 9.05
CA GLN A 118 -22.67 -16.77 9.63
C GLN A 118 -21.71 -15.82 8.88
N TYR A 119 -20.89 -16.33 7.97
CA TYR A 119 -19.89 -15.54 7.23
C TYR A 119 -20.41 -15.01 5.89
N VAL A 120 -21.66 -15.29 5.50
CA VAL A 120 -22.24 -14.89 4.19
C VAL A 120 -22.06 -13.40 3.92
N ASN A 121 -22.27 -12.55 4.94
CA ASN A 121 -22.14 -11.10 4.87
C ASN A 121 -21.00 -10.56 5.76
N ALA A 122 -19.99 -11.39 6.07
CA ALA A 122 -18.85 -10.93 6.85
C ALA A 122 -18.15 -9.77 6.13
N PRO A 123 -17.92 -8.62 6.79
CA PRO A 123 -17.45 -7.40 6.12
C PRO A 123 -16.11 -7.57 5.40
N ASP A 124 -15.12 -8.22 6.02
CA ASP A 124 -13.81 -8.49 5.42
C ASP A 124 -13.92 -9.38 4.18
N LEU A 125 -14.83 -10.36 4.22
CA LEU A 125 -15.10 -11.26 3.09
C LEU A 125 -15.76 -10.49 1.93
N LEU A 126 -16.79 -9.70 2.21
CA LEU A 126 -17.47 -8.90 1.18
C LEU A 126 -16.52 -7.91 0.53
N TYR A 127 -15.67 -7.23 1.32
CA TYR A 127 -14.68 -6.29 0.81
C TYR A 127 -13.61 -6.99 -0.04
N GLY A 128 -13.06 -8.10 0.45
CA GLY A 128 -12.07 -8.88 -0.28
C GLY A 128 -12.60 -9.43 -1.61
N LEU A 129 -13.82 -9.98 -1.59
CA LEU A 129 -14.48 -10.48 -2.80
C LEU A 129 -14.78 -9.34 -3.79
N ALA A 130 -15.24 -8.18 -3.30
CA ALA A 130 -15.47 -7.01 -4.15
C ALA A 130 -14.18 -6.53 -4.82
N ARG A 131 -13.05 -6.48 -4.08
CA ARG A 131 -11.73 -6.17 -4.64
C ARG A 131 -11.31 -7.17 -5.72
N ALA A 132 -11.42 -8.47 -5.44
CA ALA A 132 -11.08 -9.50 -6.39
C ALA A 132 -11.89 -9.38 -7.69
N ARG A 133 -13.20 -9.19 -7.58
CA ARG A 133 -14.10 -8.99 -8.75
C ARG A 133 -13.81 -7.70 -9.49
N PHE A 134 -13.50 -6.60 -8.77
CA PHE A 134 -13.14 -5.33 -9.39
C PHE A 134 -11.89 -5.47 -10.27
N PHE A 135 -10.82 -6.06 -9.73
CA PHE A 135 -9.57 -6.24 -10.47
C PHE A 135 -9.69 -7.31 -11.56
N ASN A 136 -10.64 -8.24 -11.44
CA ASN A 136 -10.99 -9.21 -12.49
C ASN A 136 -11.92 -8.63 -13.58
N GLY A 137 -12.18 -7.31 -13.58
CA GLY A 137 -13.03 -6.66 -14.57
C GLY A 137 -14.53 -6.79 -14.36
N GLN A 138 -14.98 -7.48 -13.29
CA GLN A 138 -16.39 -7.70 -12.95
C GLN A 138 -16.95 -6.51 -12.15
N HIS A 139 -16.88 -5.30 -12.73
CA HIS A 139 -17.09 -4.05 -12.01
C HIS A 139 -18.53 -3.90 -11.46
N ALA A 140 -19.55 -4.30 -12.24
CA ALA A 140 -20.95 -4.22 -11.80
C ALA A 140 -21.20 -5.12 -10.57
N THR A 141 -20.67 -6.35 -10.58
CA THR A 141 -20.79 -7.27 -9.44
C THR A 141 -20.03 -6.76 -8.22
N ALA A 142 -18.84 -6.21 -8.43
CA ALA A 142 -18.03 -5.58 -7.37
C ALA A 142 -18.80 -4.43 -6.71
N ARG A 143 -19.46 -3.56 -7.51
CA ARG A 143 -20.29 -2.46 -7.01
C ARG A 143 -21.44 -2.96 -6.14
N GLY A 144 -22.15 -4.02 -6.57
CA GLY A 144 -23.23 -4.60 -5.79
C GLY A 144 -22.77 -5.13 -4.43
N LEU A 145 -21.60 -5.77 -4.36
CA LEU A 145 -21.02 -6.24 -3.09
C LEU A 145 -20.61 -5.07 -2.18
N LEU A 146 -20.05 -3.98 -2.73
CA LEU A 146 -19.70 -2.79 -1.97
C LEU A 146 -20.93 -2.06 -1.43
N GLN A 147 -22.01 -1.98 -2.19
CA GLN A 147 -23.28 -1.42 -1.74
C GLN A 147 -23.90 -2.27 -0.62
N LEU A 148 -23.85 -3.61 -0.75
CA LEU A 148 -24.27 -4.50 0.33
C LEU A 148 -23.44 -4.25 1.58
N LEU A 149 -22.11 -4.13 1.46
CA LEU A 149 -21.21 -3.85 2.58
C LEU A 149 -21.52 -2.50 3.24
N GLN A 150 -21.82 -1.45 2.47
CA GLN A 150 -22.21 -0.14 2.99
C GLN A 150 -23.53 -0.21 3.81
N THR A 151 -24.44 -1.10 3.43
CA THR A 151 -25.71 -1.31 4.11
C THR A 151 -25.54 -2.14 5.39
N GLU A 152 -24.84 -3.26 5.30
CA GLU A 152 -24.70 -4.23 6.40
C GLU A 152 -23.67 -3.77 7.46
N ALA A 153 -22.61 -3.10 7.02
CA ALA A 153 -21.50 -2.68 7.89
C ALA A 153 -20.97 -1.29 7.50
N PRO A 154 -21.76 -0.22 7.67
CA PRO A 154 -21.43 1.13 7.19
C PRO A 154 -20.17 1.74 7.81
N LYS A 155 -19.69 1.19 8.95
CA LYS A 155 -18.46 1.64 9.62
C LYS A 155 -17.20 0.88 9.19
N HIS A 156 -17.35 -0.13 8.35
CA HIS A 156 -16.24 -0.97 7.91
C HIS A 156 -15.59 -0.39 6.66
N TYR A 157 -14.41 0.19 6.80
CA TYR A 157 -13.65 0.86 5.73
C TYR A 157 -14.47 1.84 4.90
N PRO A 158 -15.19 2.80 5.53
CA PRO A 158 -16.21 3.59 4.83
C PRO A 158 -15.66 4.39 3.65
N GLN A 159 -14.46 4.93 3.77
CA GLN A 159 -13.84 5.74 2.73
C GLN A 159 -13.33 4.89 1.57
N GLU A 160 -12.65 3.80 1.86
CA GLU A 160 -12.12 2.85 0.88
C GLU A 160 -13.25 2.16 0.09
N VAL A 161 -14.31 1.76 0.80
CA VAL A 161 -15.49 1.15 0.20
C VAL A 161 -16.20 2.14 -0.72
N ALA A 162 -16.41 3.39 -0.28
CA ALA A 162 -17.04 4.43 -1.10
C ALA A 162 -16.19 4.76 -2.34
N LEU A 163 -14.87 4.91 -2.18
CA LEU A 163 -13.98 5.17 -3.31
C LEU A 163 -13.99 4.03 -4.32
N MET A 164 -13.94 2.79 -3.85
CA MET A 164 -13.97 1.62 -4.73
C MET A 164 -15.34 1.46 -5.43
N SER A 165 -16.46 1.76 -4.74
CA SER A 165 -17.79 1.78 -5.33
C SER A 165 -17.87 2.77 -6.48
N ALA A 166 -17.41 3.99 -6.27
CA ALA A 166 -17.40 5.02 -7.30
C ALA A 166 -16.50 4.64 -8.49
N ARG A 167 -15.33 4.04 -8.23
CA ARG A 167 -14.45 3.52 -9.31
C ARG A 167 -15.13 2.38 -10.08
N ALA A 168 -15.87 1.51 -9.39
CA ALA A 168 -16.62 0.44 -10.02
C ALA A 168 -17.75 0.99 -10.88
N ALA A 169 -18.45 2.04 -10.43
CA ALA A 169 -19.45 2.76 -11.20
C ALA A 169 -18.87 3.33 -12.50
N ALA A 170 -17.73 4.01 -12.42
CA ALA A 170 -17.03 4.56 -13.59
C ALA A 170 -16.69 3.48 -14.62
N LYS A 171 -16.11 2.36 -14.15
CA LYS A 171 -15.71 1.24 -15.02
C LYS A 171 -16.90 0.45 -15.57
N SER A 172 -18.07 0.54 -14.93
CA SER A 172 -19.33 -0.03 -15.44
C SER A 172 -20.06 0.91 -16.41
N GLY A 173 -19.52 2.11 -16.70
CA GLY A 173 -20.09 3.09 -17.61
C GLY A 173 -20.98 4.15 -16.95
N ASP A 174 -21.24 4.06 -15.65
CA ASP A 174 -22.00 5.06 -14.88
C ASP A 174 -21.08 6.19 -14.38
N ARG A 175 -20.58 6.97 -15.36
CA ARG A 175 -19.62 8.03 -15.09
C ARG A 175 -20.21 9.18 -14.26
N VAL A 176 -21.50 9.47 -14.47
CA VAL A 176 -22.18 10.53 -13.73
C VAL A 176 -22.26 10.20 -12.25
N ALA A 177 -22.72 9.01 -11.90
CA ALA A 177 -22.74 8.57 -10.51
C ALA A 177 -21.33 8.54 -9.90
N ALA A 178 -20.35 8.04 -10.62
CA ALA A 178 -18.97 7.99 -10.15
C ALA A 178 -18.40 9.38 -9.80
N LEU A 179 -18.61 10.38 -10.67
CA LEU A 179 -18.19 11.76 -10.43
C LEU A 179 -18.88 12.35 -9.20
N GLN A 180 -20.18 12.10 -9.01
CA GLN A 180 -20.93 12.57 -7.85
C GLN A 180 -20.46 11.90 -6.55
N GLU A 181 -20.30 10.58 -6.55
CA GLU A 181 -19.85 9.81 -5.40
C GLU A 181 -18.43 10.23 -4.95
N ILE A 182 -17.47 10.37 -5.89
CA ILE A 182 -16.12 10.82 -5.53
C ILE A 182 -16.11 12.28 -5.08
N ALA A 183 -16.87 13.17 -5.73
CA ALA A 183 -16.94 14.57 -5.33
C ALA A 183 -17.47 14.73 -3.89
N ALA A 184 -18.45 13.94 -3.50
CA ALA A 184 -18.97 13.90 -2.13
C ALA A 184 -17.91 13.41 -1.14
N LEU A 185 -17.10 12.44 -1.54
CA LEU A 185 -16.06 11.83 -0.71
C LEU A 185 -14.87 12.77 -0.44
N LEU A 186 -14.58 13.72 -1.35
CA LEU A 186 -13.37 14.57 -1.27
C LEU A 186 -13.25 15.40 0.01
N ASN A 187 -14.35 15.71 0.69
CA ASN A 187 -14.35 16.52 1.89
C ASN A 187 -13.88 15.73 3.13
N ASP A 188 -14.17 14.42 3.15
CA ASP A 188 -13.97 13.55 4.31
C ASP A 188 -12.83 12.54 4.10
N PHE A 189 -12.37 12.35 2.85
CA PHE A 189 -11.35 11.37 2.52
C PHE A 189 -9.97 11.80 3.01
N VAL A 190 -9.34 10.93 3.80
CA VAL A 190 -7.98 11.14 4.28
C VAL A 190 -7.00 10.58 3.25
N GLY A 191 -6.24 11.46 2.61
CA GLY A 191 -5.23 11.09 1.62
C GLY A 191 -5.45 11.74 0.24
N LEU A 192 -4.53 11.46 -0.66
CA LEU A 192 -4.50 12.08 -1.99
C LEU A 192 -5.16 11.23 -3.09
N GLU A 193 -5.42 9.94 -2.82
CA GLU A 193 -5.94 9.02 -3.83
C GLU A 193 -7.28 9.46 -4.40
N ALA A 194 -8.26 9.74 -3.54
CA ALA A 194 -9.61 10.10 -4.01
C ALA A 194 -9.59 11.33 -4.93
N ARG A 195 -8.78 12.34 -4.58
CA ARG A 195 -8.65 13.55 -5.40
C ARG A 195 -7.95 13.27 -6.74
N TYR A 196 -6.92 12.44 -6.73
CA TYR A 196 -6.27 12.00 -7.95
C TYR A 196 -7.25 11.23 -8.86
N ARG A 197 -8.00 10.26 -8.30
CA ARG A 197 -9.02 9.49 -9.04
C ARG A 197 -10.16 10.37 -9.58
N TYR A 198 -10.54 11.39 -8.82
CA TYR A 198 -11.51 12.36 -9.31
C TYR A 198 -11.00 13.12 -10.53
N ALA A 199 -9.73 13.54 -10.51
CA ALA A 199 -9.10 14.20 -11.64
C ALA A 199 -9.01 13.30 -12.89
N GLU A 200 -8.69 11.99 -12.69
CA GLU A 200 -8.72 11.02 -13.80
C GLU A 200 -10.11 10.94 -14.44
N LEU A 201 -11.17 10.83 -13.64
CA LEU A 201 -12.55 10.75 -14.13
C LEU A 201 -12.99 12.05 -14.82
N LEU A 202 -12.62 13.22 -14.29
CA LEU A 202 -12.89 14.50 -14.93
C LEU A 202 -12.21 14.60 -16.29
N TYR A 203 -10.99 14.11 -16.41
CA TYR A 203 -10.27 14.07 -17.67
C TYR A 203 -10.96 13.15 -18.70
N GLU A 204 -11.33 11.93 -18.27
CA GLU A 204 -12.07 10.98 -19.12
C GLU A 204 -13.44 11.53 -19.55
N ASP A 205 -14.02 12.44 -18.76
CA ASP A 205 -15.29 13.13 -19.05
C ASP A 205 -15.11 14.39 -19.91
N GLY A 206 -13.87 14.70 -20.34
CA GLY A 206 -13.55 15.88 -21.15
C GLY A 206 -13.44 17.18 -20.35
N GLN A 207 -13.58 17.16 -19.03
CA GLN A 207 -13.49 18.34 -18.17
C GLN A 207 -12.03 18.68 -17.82
N VAL A 208 -11.20 18.90 -18.85
CA VAL A 208 -9.73 19.02 -18.74
C VAL A 208 -9.29 20.11 -17.77
N ALA A 209 -9.94 21.27 -17.78
CA ALA A 209 -9.58 22.38 -16.90
C ALA A 209 -9.81 22.03 -15.40
N ARG A 210 -10.90 21.34 -15.09
CA ARG A 210 -11.19 20.87 -13.73
C ARG A 210 -10.24 19.75 -13.30
N ALA A 211 -9.97 18.80 -14.21
CA ALA A 211 -9.00 17.74 -13.98
C ALA A 211 -7.62 18.31 -13.59
N ARG A 212 -7.15 19.30 -14.36
CA ARG A 212 -5.90 20.02 -14.08
C ARG A 212 -5.91 20.63 -12.68
N SER A 213 -6.96 21.39 -12.34
CA SER A 213 -7.07 22.04 -11.03
C SER A 213 -6.99 21.02 -9.88
N GLU A 214 -7.62 19.85 -10.02
CA GLU A 214 -7.55 18.81 -8.98
C GLU A 214 -6.15 18.17 -8.89
N LEU A 215 -5.47 17.92 -10.01
CA LEU A 215 -4.08 17.44 -10.00
C LEU A 215 -3.12 18.45 -9.35
N GLU A 216 -3.28 19.75 -9.62
CA GLU A 216 -2.52 20.82 -8.99
C GLU A 216 -2.70 20.81 -7.46
N ARG A 217 -3.95 20.63 -6.99
CA ARG A 217 -4.24 20.51 -5.56
C ARG A 217 -3.54 19.32 -4.90
N VAL A 218 -3.47 18.16 -5.60
CA VAL A 218 -2.72 16.98 -5.12
C VAL A 218 -1.23 17.31 -4.97
N VAL A 219 -0.64 17.95 -5.99
CA VAL A 219 0.79 18.30 -5.98
C VAL A 219 1.09 19.34 -4.90
N ASP A 220 0.25 20.36 -4.77
CA ASP A 220 0.44 21.43 -3.79
C ASP A 220 0.25 20.95 -2.35
N HIS A 221 -0.68 20.04 -2.10
CA HIS A 221 -0.80 19.40 -0.78
C HIS A 221 0.50 18.67 -0.41
N ALA A 222 1.03 17.86 -1.33
CA ALA A 222 2.27 17.11 -1.08
C ALA A 222 3.52 18.00 -0.92
N LYS A 223 3.52 19.23 -1.46
CA LYS A 223 4.58 20.22 -1.23
C LYS A 223 4.46 20.90 0.15
N ARG A 224 3.24 21.21 0.58
CA ARG A 224 2.98 21.97 1.83
C ARG A 224 3.07 21.11 3.07
N PHE A 225 2.68 19.83 2.97
CA PHE A 225 2.59 18.92 4.09
C PHE A 225 3.59 17.76 3.95
N ARG A 226 4.06 17.27 5.11
CA ARG A 226 4.89 16.06 5.13
C ARG A 226 4.00 14.83 4.92
N VAL A 227 3.99 14.33 3.70
CA VAL A 227 3.15 13.19 3.29
C VAL A 227 3.89 11.85 3.41
N GLY A 228 3.14 10.77 3.57
CA GLY A 228 3.62 9.39 3.61
C GLY A 228 4.18 8.90 2.27
N ALA A 229 4.63 7.65 2.23
CA ALA A 229 5.18 7.06 1.00
C ALA A 229 4.10 6.92 -0.07
N GLU A 230 2.91 6.49 0.32
CA GLU A 230 1.78 6.29 -0.57
C GLU A 230 1.32 7.61 -1.21
N GLU A 231 1.13 8.66 -0.40
CA GLU A 231 0.72 9.97 -0.93
C GLU A 231 1.79 10.59 -1.85
N ARG A 232 3.07 10.26 -1.63
CA ARG A 232 4.14 10.69 -2.56
C ARG A 232 3.99 10.06 -3.94
N GLU A 233 3.54 8.80 -4.02
CA GLU A 233 3.27 8.15 -5.31
C GLU A 233 2.08 8.82 -6.01
N TRP A 234 0.99 9.12 -5.29
CA TRP A 234 -0.13 9.88 -5.87
C TRP A 234 0.29 11.26 -6.37
N ALA A 235 1.13 11.97 -5.61
CA ALA A 235 1.66 13.26 -6.04
C ALA A 235 2.60 13.14 -7.26
N LYS A 236 3.34 12.06 -7.40
CA LYS A 236 4.17 11.77 -8.57
C LYS A 236 3.29 11.51 -9.80
N LEU A 237 2.26 10.68 -9.66
CA LEU A 237 1.29 10.42 -10.73
C LEU A 237 0.57 11.71 -11.14
N ALA A 238 0.19 12.56 -10.18
CA ALA A 238 -0.43 13.86 -10.49
C ALA A 238 0.49 14.80 -11.30
N ARG A 239 1.81 14.84 -11.00
CA ARG A 239 2.78 15.60 -11.80
C ARG A 239 2.89 15.06 -13.23
N GLN A 240 2.88 13.73 -13.38
CA GLN A 240 2.89 13.10 -14.71
C GLN A 240 1.62 13.45 -15.50
N GLY A 241 0.45 13.38 -14.85
CA GLY A 241 -0.82 13.79 -15.44
C GLY A 241 -0.81 15.26 -15.90
N LEU A 242 -0.31 16.17 -15.06
CA LEU A 242 -0.16 17.59 -15.43
C LEU A 242 0.77 17.79 -16.63
N ALA A 243 1.87 17.04 -16.71
CA ALA A 243 2.78 17.10 -17.84
C ALA A 243 2.12 16.64 -19.14
N MET A 244 1.27 15.60 -19.09
CA MET A 244 0.50 15.12 -20.24
C MET A 244 -0.57 16.11 -20.70
N LEU A 245 -1.18 16.85 -19.76
CA LEU A 245 -2.18 17.87 -20.08
C LEU A 245 -1.58 19.13 -20.76
N GLY A 246 -0.24 19.24 -20.83
CA GLY A 246 0.46 20.39 -21.42
C GLY A 246 0.34 21.67 -20.58
N ASN A 247 1.09 22.72 -20.94
CA ASN A 247 0.85 24.06 -20.38
C ASN A 247 -0.44 24.63 -20.95
N PRO A 248 -1.30 25.31 -20.16
CA PRO A 248 -2.39 26.08 -20.70
C PRO A 248 -1.79 27.16 -21.61
N ALA A 249 -2.28 27.22 -22.84
CA ALA A 249 -1.95 28.30 -23.78
C ALA A 249 -2.44 29.65 -23.23
#